data_4f860b5b27a93062dd4759cf940e530b
#
_entry.id   4f860b5b27a93062dd4759cf940e530b
#
_cell.length_a   1.000
_cell.length_b   1.000
_cell.length_c   1.000
_cell.angle_alpha   90.00
_cell.angle_beta   90.00
_cell.angle_gamma   90.00
#
_symmetry.space_group_name_H-M   'P 1'
#
loop_
_entity.id
_entity.type
_entity.pdbx_description
1 polymer ?
#
loop_
_entity_poly.entity_id
_entity_poly.type
_entity_poly.pdbx_seq_one_letter_code
_entity_poly.pdbx_strand_id
1 'polypeptide(L)'
;MIPKIDSLSEISNLYSNPDTVCNTVSAIFRRLNITKALASGKGFQKSGKSVSILFILIIMRLLKGNHSVHSFWKNNFFHFIESGKNSCYRFLNRPQTDWRRVLAYASLKYRSTVEEHSLSKPKTEACFIIDDTVLEKTGFSMEGISRVYDHNKNACVLGYKMLVLGYNDGTTTQACDFSLHRENSKKNYGLTKRERLKQRGGSHNSEHPDFERRKELDMTKLDSALLMLKRAIRNKIKAKYLLADSWFSYAEFIKDIKKVSKDSVDYLGIGRKDAARYKVNGVGWTPRQIIERHSRVRTKRNAKYSCEYFIVRCTIHDCPVKLFFIRNINGREWSFIITTDMNISFEKAYELYQVRWTIEVLFKECKQYFNLGKCQSEHFNEQIADCTIVLITHTLISLENRFANYETLGGLFVEIEDQLTIMTLWQRILALIIKIIKAISKLIGEPIFELVRRLIVMNYGELKSLFNIIKSELNFETKITNKSVVTS
;
A
#
# COMPACT_ATOMS: atom_id res chain seq x y z
N MET A 1 -0.87 -34.30 -24.27
CA MET A 1 -1.97 -34.03 -25.20
C MET A 1 -1.97 -32.54 -25.46
N ILE A 2 -1.58 -32.07 -26.65
CA ILE A 2 -1.59 -30.66 -27.02
C ILE A 2 -3.05 -30.27 -27.28
N PRO A 3 -3.63 -29.27 -26.61
CA PRO A 3 -5.00 -28.86 -26.87
C PRO A 3 -5.12 -28.38 -28.34
N LYS A 4 -6.15 -28.85 -29.04
CA LYS A 4 -6.50 -28.31 -30.35
C LYS A 4 -6.92 -26.85 -30.19
N ILE A 5 -6.16 -25.94 -30.75
CA ILE A 5 -6.44 -24.50 -30.75
C ILE A 5 -7.19 -24.19 -32.03
N ASP A 6 -8.49 -23.93 -31.92
CA ASP A 6 -9.37 -23.78 -33.09
C ASP A 6 -9.51 -22.35 -33.60
N SER A 7 -9.02 -21.33 -32.87
CA SER A 7 -9.06 -19.92 -33.32
C SER A 7 -8.02 -18.99 -32.67
N LEU A 8 -7.70 -17.86 -33.30
CA LEU A 8 -6.88 -16.78 -32.72
C LEU A 8 -7.53 -16.15 -31.48
N SER A 9 -8.86 -16.22 -31.37
CA SER A 9 -9.60 -15.81 -30.19
C SER A 9 -9.35 -16.74 -28.99
N GLU A 10 -9.15 -18.03 -29.21
CA GLU A 10 -8.78 -19.00 -28.16
C GLU A 10 -7.34 -18.80 -27.71
N ILE A 11 -6.43 -18.47 -28.62
CA ILE A 11 -5.07 -18.05 -28.26
C ILE A 11 -5.14 -16.75 -27.43
N SER A 12 -5.94 -15.77 -27.83
CA SER A 12 -6.17 -14.54 -27.07
C SER A 12 -6.80 -14.80 -25.71
N ASN A 13 -7.73 -15.77 -25.63
CA ASN A 13 -8.38 -16.17 -24.38
C ASN A 13 -7.45 -16.98 -23.44
N LEU A 14 -6.56 -17.81 -23.97
CA LEU A 14 -5.49 -18.48 -23.23
C LEU A 14 -4.55 -17.46 -22.57
N TYR A 15 -4.32 -16.31 -23.23
CA TYR A 15 -3.47 -15.22 -22.71
C TYR A 15 -4.21 -14.19 -21.88
N SER A 16 -5.51 -14.07 -22.05
CA SER A 16 -6.35 -13.26 -21.17
C SER A 16 -6.73 -14.00 -19.88
N ASN A 17 -6.46 -15.33 -19.82
CA ASN A 17 -6.65 -16.10 -18.61
C ASN A 17 -5.30 -16.29 -17.88
N PRO A 18 -5.01 -15.49 -16.85
CA PRO A 18 -3.77 -15.60 -16.06
C PRO A 18 -3.55 -16.99 -15.47
N ASP A 19 -4.61 -17.80 -15.34
CA ASP A 19 -4.60 -19.13 -14.73
C ASP A 19 -3.73 -20.17 -15.47
N THR A 20 -3.48 -19.96 -16.75
CA THR A 20 -2.67 -20.87 -17.57
C THR A 20 -1.17 -20.65 -17.45
N VAL A 21 -0.74 -19.48 -16.98
CA VAL A 21 0.66 -19.08 -17.01
C VAL A 21 1.28 -18.94 -15.62
N CYS A 22 0.48 -18.59 -14.59
CA CYS A 22 0.97 -18.35 -13.25
C CYS A 22 -0.12 -18.52 -12.19
N ASN A 23 -0.08 -19.60 -11.43
CA ASN A 23 -1.10 -19.90 -10.42
C ASN A 23 -1.12 -18.88 -9.28
N THR A 24 0.03 -18.41 -8.82
CA THR A 24 0.13 -17.47 -7.67
C THR A 24 -0.40 -16.08 -8.03
N VAL A 25 0.02 -15.52 -9.16
CA VAL A 25 -0.45 -14.20 -9.62
C VAL A 25 -1.96 -14.23 -9.92
N SER A 26 -2.44 -15.31 -10.51
CA SER A 26 -3.87 -15.53 -10.76
C SER A 26 -4.69 -15.61 -9.49
N ALA A 27 -4.20 -16.34 -8.49
CA ALA A 27 -4.84 -16.44 -7.18
C ALA A 27 -4.95 -15.06 -6.50
N ILE A 28 -3.89 -14.27 -6.54
CA ILE A 28 -3.86 -12.90 -6.01
C ILE A 28 -4.94 -12.03 -6.65
N PHE A 29 -5.04 -12.02 -7.98
CA PHE A 29 -6.02 -11.19 -8.69
C PHE A 29 -7.47 -11.65 -8.47
N ARG A 30 -7.71 -12.96 -8.39
CA ARG A 30 -9.04 -13.51 -8.05
C ARG A 30 -9.49 -13.10 -6.65
N ARG A 31 -8.59 -13.15 -5.67
CA ARG A 31 -8.89 -12.79 -4.28
C ARG A 31 -9.31 -11.32 -4.12
N LEU A 32 -8.77 -10.41 -4.92
CA LEU A 32 -9.10 -8.98 -4.83
C LEU A 32 -10.53 -8.66 -5.29
N ASN A 33 -11.10 -9.44 -6.20
CA ASN A 33 -12.34 -9.07 -6.89
C ASN A 33 -12.33 -7.61 -7.38
N ILE A 34 -11.41 -7.32 -8.30
CA ILE A 34 -11.07 -5.97 -8.80
C ILE A 34 -12.31 -5.20 -9.24
N THR A 35 -13.24 -5.85 -9.92
CA THR A 35 -14.47 -5.21 -10.38
C THR A 35 -15.29 -4.64 -9.23
N LYS A 36 -15.49 -5.41 -8.14
CA LYS A 36 -16.22 -4.93 -6.97
C LYS A 36 -15.45 -3.85 -6.21
N ALA A 37 -14.11 -3.98 -6.10
CA ALA A 37 -13.27 -2.97 -5.47
C ALA A 37 -13.40 -1.60 -6.16
N LEU A 38 -13.26 -1.58 -7.49
CA LEU A 38 -13.39 -0.35 -8.28
C LEU A 38 -14.83 0.20 -8.27
N ALA A 39 -15.85 -0.67 -8.31
CA ALA A 39 -17.26 -0.25 -8.23
C ALA A 39 -17.54 0.45 -6.91
N SER A 40 -16.99 -0.04 -5.78
CA SER A 40 -17.18 0.58 -4.46
C SER A 40 -16.68 2.02 -4.41
N GLY A 41 -15.61 2.34 -5.14
CA GLY A 41 -15.01 3.66 -5.24
C GLY A 41 -15.45 4.47 -6.46
N LYS A 42 -16.53 4.08 -7.17
CA LYS A 42 -16.97 4.73 -8.42
C LYS A 42 -15.83 4.83 -9.47
N GLY A 43 -14.94 3.84 -9.48
CA GLY A 43 -13.75 3.82 -10.34
C GLY A 43 -14.04 3.61 -11.84
N PHE A 44 -15.23 3.16 -12.22
CA PHE A 44 -15.57 2.88 -13.62
C PHE A 44 -15.83 4.15 -14.45
N GLN A 45 -15.49 4.05 -15.73
CA GLN A 45 -15.77 5.08 -16.75
C GLN A 45 -16.89 4.59 -17.67
N LYS A 46 -17.69 5.53 -18.21
CA LYS A 46 -18.76 5.23 -19.17
C LYS A 46 -18.23 4.80 -20.52
N SER A 47 -17.02 5.24 -20.90
CA SER A 47 -16.38 4.94 -22.18
C SER A 47 -14.87 4.83 -22.02
N GLY A 48 -14.20 4.11 -22.91
CA GLY A 48 -12.75 3.93 -22.94
C GLY A 48 -12.28 2.50 -22.62
N LYS A 49 -11.01 2.34 -22.33
CA LYS A 49 -10.43 1.03 -22.00
C LYS A 49 -10.93 0.52 -20.65
N SER A 50 -11.00 -0.80 -20.52
CA SER A 50 -11.40 -1.45 -19.27
C SER A 50 -10.55 -0.98 -18.10
N VAL A 51 -11.19 -0.35 -17.13
CA VAL A 51 -10.54 0.19 -15.93
C VAL A 51 -9.95 -0.93 -15.08
N SER A 52 -10.57 -2.10 -15.09
CA SER A 52 -10.06 -3.29 -14.40
C SER A 52 -8.70 -3.71 -14.95
N ILE A 53 -8.52 -3.67 -16.27
CA ILE A 53 -7.23 -3.96 -16.92
C ILE A 53 -6.18 -2.93 -16.51
N LEU A 54 -6.51 -1.64 -16.51
CA LEU A 54 -5.57 -0.59 -16.08
C LEU A 54 -5.15 -0.77 -14.62
N PHE A 55 -6.09 -1.14 -13.76
CA PHE A 55 -5.81 -1.39 -12.34
C PHE A 55 -4.89 -2.60 -12.15
N ILE A 56 -5.16 -3.71 -12.83
CA ILE A 56 -4.30 -4.90 -12.84
C ILE A 56 -2.88 -4.53 -13.31
N LEU A 57 -2.74 -3.79 -14.39
CA LEU A 57 -1.44 -3.38 -14.92
C LEU A 57 -0.63 -2.55 -13.93
N ILE A 58 -1.31 -1.67 -13.17
CA ILE A 58 -0.64 -0.85 -12.17
C ILE A 58 -0.19 -1.72 -10.99
N ILE A 59 -0.98 -2.72 -10.57
CA ILE A 59 -0.54 -3.70 -9.55
C ILE A 59 0.65 -4.51 -10.08
N MET A 60 0.58 -5.01 -11.31
CA MET A 60 1.69 -5.76 -11.92
C MET A 60 2.98 -4.92 -12.03
N ARG A 61 2.86 -3.61 -12.27
CA ARG A 61 3.99 -2.68 -12.21
C ARG A 61 4.70 -2.74 -10.86
N LEU A 62 3.94 -2.72 -9.76
CA LEU A 62 4.49 -2.79 -8.40
C LEU A 62 5.15 -4.14 -8.15
N LEU A 63 4.46 -5.23 -8.48
CA LEU A 63 4.96 -6.60 -8.31
C LEU A 63 6.22 -6.88 -9.15
N LYS A 64 6.45 -6.13 -10.22
CA LYS A 64 7.64 -6.19 -11.07
C LYS A 64 8.75 -5.23 -10.62
N GLY A 65 8.61 -4.58 -9.47
CA GLY A 65 9.60 -3.64 -8.95
C GLY A 65 9.76 -2.34 -9.77
N ASN A 66 8.88 -2.07 -10.75
CA ASN A 66 9.02 -0.88 -11.60
C ASN A 66 8.55 0.38 -10.88
N HIS A 67 9.41 1.41 -10.82
CA HIS A 67 9.10 2.68 -10.16
C HIS A 67 8.04 3.52 -10.87
N SER A 68 7.93 3.44 -12.20
CA SER A 68 7.01 4.27 -12.97
C SER A 68 6.18 3.47 -13.98
N VAL A 69 4.99 3.98 -14.29
CA VAL A 69 4.15 3.48 -15.39
C VAL A 69 4.91 3.53 -16.71
N HIS A 70 5.71 4.59 -16.94
CA HIS A 70 6.50 4.74 -18.17
C HIS A 70 7.57 3.64 -18.32
N SER A 71 8.33 3.36 -17.26
CA SER A 71 9.34 2.30 -17.28
C SER A 71 8.71 0.93 -17.50
N PHE A 72 7.62 0.65 -16.80
CA PHE A 72 6.86 -0.58 -16.99
C PHE A 72 6.29 -0.68 -18.40
N TRP A 73 5.74 0.42 -18.96
CA TRP A 73 5.26 0.51 -20.32
C TRP A 73 6.35 0.17 -21.34
N LYS A 74 7.51 0.79 -21.25
CA LYS A 74 8.61 0.62 -22.21
C LYS A 74 9.13 -0.82 -22.24
N ASN A 75 9.14 -1.50 -21.10
CA ASN A 75 9.85 -2.76 -20.95
C ASN A 75 8.94 -3.99 -20.97
N ASN A 76 7.62 -3.84 -20.89
CA ASN A 76 6.71 -4.97 -20.65
C ASN A 76 5.44 -4.95 -21.53
N PHE A 77 4.41 -5.52 -21.09
CA PHE A 77 3.08 -5.92 -21.51
C PHE A 77 2.30 -5.13 -22.57
N PHE A 78 2.66 -3.92 -22.90
CA PHE A 78 1.74 -3.04 -23.63
C PHE A 78 1.60 -3.29 -25.12
N HIS A 79 2.38 -4.20 -25.68
CA HIS A 79 2.21 -4.60 -27.07
C HIS A 79 0.89 -5.34 -27.34
N PHE A 80 0.28 -5.93 -26.30
CA PHE A 80 -0.99 -6.67 -26.40
C PHE A 80 -2.22 -5.86 -26.00
N ILE A 81 -2.02 -4.78 -25.26
CA ILE A 81 -3.09 -3.90 -24.83
C ILE A 81 -3.00 -2.65 -25.68
N GLU A 82 -3.92 -2.49 -26.62
CA GLU A 82 -4.05 -1.30 -27.47
C GLU A 82 -4.37 -0.02 -26.66
N SER A 83 -3.62 0.25 -25.60
CA SER A 83 -3.83 1.38 -24.73
C SER A 83 -2.51 2.05 -24.41
N GLY A 84 -2.40 3.34 -24.62
CA GLY A 84 -1.20 4.11 -24.32
C GLY A 84 -1.00 4.32 -22.81
N LYS A 85 0.24 4.52 -22.36
CA LYS A 85 0.60 4.86 -20.98
C LYS A 85 -0.27 5.99 -20.38
N ASN A 86 -0.73 6.91 -21.22
CA ASN A 86 -1.59 8.03 -20.84
C ASN A 86 -2.95 7.58 -20.28
N SER A 87 -3.43 6.37 -20.65
CA SER A 87 -4.66 5.81 -20.08
C SER A 87 -4.49 5.46 -18.60
N CYS A 88 -3.31 4.96 -18.19
CA CYS A 88 -2.99 4.71 -16.79
C CYS A 88 -2.93 6.01 -15.98
N TYR A 89 -2.25 7.04 -16.50
CA TYR A 89 -2.18 8.34 -15.83
C TYR A 89 -3.56 8.99 -15.70
N ARG A 90 -4.38 9.00 -16.76
CA ARG A 90 -5.75 9.52 -16.68
C ARG A 90 -6.62 8.76 -15.69
N PHE A 91 -6.45 7.44 -15.58
CA PHE A 91 -7.14 6.64 -14.58
C PHE A 91 -6.71 6.99 -13.16
N LEU A 92 -5.42 7.10 -12.88
CA LEU A 92 -4.88 7.46 -11.56
C LEU A 92 -5.29 8.88 -11.12
N ASN A 93 -5.33 9.82 -12.08
CA ASN A 93 -5.65 11.23 -11.80
C ASN A 93 -7.15 11.54 -11.77
N ARG A 94 -8.02 10.54 -11.85
CA ARG A 94 -9.46 10.75 -11.92
C ARG A 94 -10.04 11.21 -10.58
N PRO A 95 -10.59 12.46 -10.48
CA PRO A 95 -11.05 13.03 -9.21
C PRO A 95 -12.32 12.37 -8.67
N GLN A 96 -13.14 11.73 -9.54
CA GLN A 96 -14.37 11.04 -9.15
C GLN A 96 -14.12 9.70 -8.48
N THR A 97 -12.90 9.14 -8.57
CA THR A 97 -12.59 7.85 -7.94
C THR A 97 -12.38 8.03 -6.45
N ASP A 98 -13.25 7.42 -5.65
CA ASP A 98 -13.10 7.36 -4.20
C ASP A 98 -12.10 6.25 -3.81
N TRP A 99 -10.82 6.59 -3.87
CA TRP A 99 -9.72 5.67 -3.51
C TRP A 99 -9.80 5.18 -2.06
N ARG A 100 -10.44 5.95 -1.17
CA ARG A 100 -10.66 5.53 0.22
C ARG A 100 -11.62 4.35 0.28
N ARG A 101 -12.71 4.37 -0.48
CA ARG A 101 -13.63 3.24 -0.56
C ARG A 101 -12.99 2.02 -1.21
N VAL A 102 -12.15 2.21 -2.21
CA VAL A 102 -11.40 1.10 -2.83
C VAL A 102 -10.50 0.41 -1.80
N LEU A 103 -9.75 1.19 -1.00
CA LEU A 103 -8.93 0.64 0.09
C LEU A 103 -9.78 -0.04 1.18
N ALA A 104 -10.86 0.60 1.61
CA ALA A 104 -11.77 0.03 2.60
C ALA A 104 -12.37 -1.30 2.14
N TYR A 105 -12.73 -1.42 0.85
CA TYR A 105 -13.20 -2.68 0.29
C TYR A 105 -12.13 -3.77 0.35
N ALA A 106 -10.89 -3.46 -0.04
CA ALA A 106 -9.78 -4.41 0.03
C ALA A 106 -9.54 -4.89 1.48
N SER A 107 -9.57 -3.97 2.43
CA SER A 107 -9.46 -4.27 3.87
C SER A 107 -10.60 -5.18 4.36
N LEU A 108 -11.84 -4.91 3.96
CA LEU A 108 -12.99 -5.74 4.30
C LEU A 108 -12.87 -7.14 3.67
N LYS A 109 -12.46 -7.21 2.40
CA LYS A 109 -12.29 -8.49 1.70
C LYS A 109 -11.18 -9.35 2.33
N TYR A 110 -10.07 -8.73 2.72
CA TYR A 110 -9.02 -9.40 3.49
C TYR A 110 -9.61 -10.07 4.74
N ARG A 111 -10.32 -9.29 5.56
CA ARG A 111 -10.89 -9.77 6.82
C ARG A 111 -11.88 -10.91 6.62
N SER A 112 -12.83 -10.76 5.69
CA SER A 112 -13.80 -11.84 5.40
C SER A 112 -13.09 -13.12 4.95
N THR A 113 -12.06 -13.01 4.11
CA THR A 113 -11.29 -14.17 3.66
C THR A 113 -10.52 -14.85 4.80
N VAL A 114 -9.95 -14.05 5.73
CA VAL A 114 -9.26 -14.59 6.91
C VAL A 114 -10.26 -15.25 7.87
N GLU A 115 -11.42 -14.64 8.11
CA GLU A 115 -12.48 -15.19 8.97
C GLU A 115 -13.02 -16.53 8.42
N GLU A 116 -13.16 -16.65 7.07
CA GLU A 116 -13.66 -17.85 6.40
C GLU A 116 -12.65 -19.00 6.38
N HIS A 117 -11.36 -18.72 6.25
CA HIS A 117 -10.35 -19.73 5.92
C HIS A 117 -9.24 -19.91 6.95
N SER A 118 -9.13 -19.08 7.98
CA SER A 118 -8.07 -19.22 8.98
C SER A 118 -8.41 -20.34 9.99
N LEU A 119 -7.58 -21.37 9.99
CA LEU A 119 -7.67 -22.48 10.94
C LEU A 119 -6.94 -22.18 12.26
N SER A 120 -6.06 -21.17 12.28
CA SER A 120 -5.25 -20.81 13.44
C SER A 120 -5.94 -19.74 14.29
N LYS A 121 -5.89 -19.89 15.62
CA LYS A 121 -6.31 -18.83 16.54
C LYS A 121 -5.37 -17.62 16.42
N PRO A 122 -5.90 -16.39 16.50
CA PRO A 122 -5.08 -15.18 16.55
C PRO A 122 -4.06 -15.25 17.71
N LYS A 123 -2.84 -14.77 17.48
CA LYS A 123 -1.78 -14.71 18.51
C LYS A 123 -2.10 -13.69 19.60
N THR A 124 -2.75 -12.58 19.23
CA THR A 124 -3.14 -11.48 20.11
C THR A 124 -4.57 -11.04 19.82
N GLU A 125 -5.13 -10.16 20.65
CA GLU A 125 -6.39 -9.47 20.35
C GLU A 125 -6.22 -8.53 19.16
N ALA A 126 -7.27 -8.40 18.35
CA ALA A 126 -7.31 -7.46 17.26
C ALA A 126 -7.19 -6.01 17.77
N CYS A 127 -6.37 -5.21 17.10
CA CYS A 127 -6.15 -3.82 17.46
C CYS A 127 -6.01 -2.91 16.24
N PHE A 128 -6.37 -1.65 16.42
CA PHE A 128 -5.97 -0.57 15.53
C PHE A 128 -4.56 -0.11 15.89
N ILE A 129 -3.82 0.37 14.91
CA ILE A 129 -2.49 0.95 15.09
C ILE A 129 -2.46 2.25 14.30
N ILE A 130 -2.02 3.34 14.93
CA ILE A 130 -1.86 4.63 14.25
C ILE A 130 -0.39 5.03 14.27
N ASP A 131 0.16 5.34 13.09
CA ASP A 131 1.53 5.84 12.96
C ASP A 131 1.71 6.59 11.65
N ASP A 132 2.79 7.37 11.52
CA ASP A 132 3.08 8.11 10.30
C ASP A 132 4.47 7.78 9.71
N THR A 133 4.58 7.99 8.41
CA THR A 133 5.85 7.84 7.70
C THR A 133 6.06 8.96 6.70
N VAL A 134 7.32 9.31 6.43
CA VAL A 134 7.67 10.33 5.44
C VAL A 134 7.70 9.72 4.04
N LEU A 135 7.05 10.39 3.09
CA LEU A 135 7.14 10.16 1.65
C LEU A 135 7.98 11.26 1.03
N GLU A 136 9.28 11.03 0.94
CA GLU A 136 10.23 11.99 0.38
C GLU A 136 10.03 12.15 -1.14
N LYS A 137 10.17 13.39 -1.61
CA LYS A 137 9.98 13.79 -3.00
C LYS A 137 11.13 14.68 -3.47
N THR A 138 11.32 14.75 -4.78
CA THR A 138 12.43 15.53 -5.37
C THR A 138 11.97 16.79 -6.09
N GLY A 139 10.69 16.88 -6.48
CA GLY A 139 10.17 18.01 -7.27
C GLY A 139 9.27 18.96 -6.49
N PHE A 140 9.40 20.25 -6.72
CA PHE A 140 8.55 21.30 -6.12
C PHE A 140 7.22 21.52 -6.85
N SER A 141 7.04 20.94 -8.03
CA SER A 141 5.82 21.11 -8.84
C SER A 141 4.63 20.34 -8.30
N MET A 142 4.83 19.42 -7.36
CA MET A 142 3.79 18.57 -6.79
C MET A 142 2.79 19.40 -5.97
N GLU A 143 1.50 19.16 -6.20
CA GLU A 143 0.41 19.82 -5.49
C GLU A 143 0.46 19.53 -3.98
N GLY A 144 0.45 20.58 -3.15
CA GLY A 144 0.42 20.44 -1.69
C GLY A 144 1.70 19.92 -1.04
N ILE A 145 2.82 19.89 -1.76
CA ILE A 145 4.10 19.48 -1.18
C ILE A 145 4.63 20.53 -0.19
N SER A 146 5.35 20.05 0.82
CA SER A 146 5.98 20.89 1.84
C SER A 146 7.33 20.33 2.29
N ARG A 147 8.03 21.06 3.15
CA ARG A 147 9.15 20.48 3.90
C ARG A 147 8.60 19.85 5.18
N VAL A 148 8.80 18.54 5.31
CA VAL A 148 8.38 17.74 6.46
C VAL A 148 9.61 17.26 7.23
N TYR A 149 9.51 17.18 8.55
CA TYR A 149 10.62 16.73 9.37
C TYR A 149 10.71 15.20 9.36
N ASP A 150 11.87 14.67 8.96
CA ASP A 150 12.18 13.24 9.00
C ASP A 150 13.05 12.94 10.22
N HIS A 151 12.47 12.24 11.20
CA HIS A 151 13.16 11.85 12.43
C HIS A 151 14.35 10.90 12.17
N ASN A 152 14.26 10.05 11.15
CA ASN A 152 15.34 9.11 10.82
C ASN A 152 16.57 9.85 10.25
N LYS A 153 16.34 10.91 9.48
CA LYS A 153 17.39 11.75 8.90
C LYS A 153 17.77 12.93 9.79
N ASN A 154 17.00 13.17 10.85
CA ASN A 154 17.12 14.35 11.71
C ASN A 154 17.15 15.66 10.91
N ALA A 155 16.35 15.76 9.85
CA ALA A 155 16.34 16.88 8.90
C ALA A 155 14.96 17.09 8.27
N CYS A 156 14.73 18.34 7.79
CA CYS A 156 13.58 18.63 6.97
C CYS A 156 13.83 18.20 5.51
N VAL A 157 12.99 17.31 4.99
CA VAL A 157 13.00 16.85 3.60
C VAL A 157 11.78 17.35 2.85
N LEU A 158 11.87 17.45 1.53
CA LEU A 158 10.71 17.77 0.70
C LEU A 158 9.82 16.53 0.59
N GLY A 159 8.51 16.68 0.84
CA GLY A 159 7.62 15.53 0.78
C GLY A 159 6.27 15.72 1.45
N TYR A 160 5.64 14.60 1.78
CA TYR A 160 4.42 14.51 2.58
C TYR A 160 4.68 13.62 3.79
N LYS A 161 3.94 13.87 4.88
CA LYS A 161 3.75 12.87 5.93
C LYS A 161 2.51 12.04 5.63
N MET A 162 2.66 10.74 5.58
CA MET A 162 1.56 9.80 5.38
C MET A 162 1.18 9.21 6.74
N LEU A 163 0.03 9.62 7.26
CA LEU A 163 -0.58 9.01 8.44
C LEU A 163 -1.39 7.78 8.00
N VAL A 164 -1.22 6.66 8.69
CA VAL A 164 -1.91 5.40 8.39
C VAL A 164 -2.63 4.87 9.61
N LEU A 165 -3.90 4.50 9.46
CA LEU A 165 -4.59 3.64 10.40
C LEU A 165 -4.46 2.19 9.93
N GLY A 166 -3.64 1.42 10.65
CA GLY A 166 -3.51 -0.02 10.48
C GLY A 166 -4.54 -0.77 11.31
N TYR A 167 -4.84 -1.99 10.90
CA TYR A 167 -5.58 -2.99 11.64
C TYR A 167 -4.77 -4.27 11.72
N ASN A 168 -4.50 -4.74 12.91
CA ASN A 168 -3.88 -6.04 13.17
C ASN A 168 -4.96 -7.00 13.68
N ASP A 169 -5.08 -8.15 13.03
CA ASP A 169 -6.05 -9.20 13.38
C ASP A 169 -5.52 -10.19 14.43
N GLY A 170 -4.42 -9.85 15.08
CA GLY A 170 -3.69 -10.72 16.01
C GLY A 170 -2.55 -11.51 15.34
N THR A 171 -2.39 -11.40 14.02
CA THR A 171 -1.32 -12.08 13.26
C THR A 171 -0.71 -11.17 12.20
N THR A 172 -1.52 -10.50 11.40
CA THR A 172 -1.10 -9.71 10.24
C THR A 172 -1.64 -8.28 10.33
N THR A 173 -0.82 -7.31 9.97
CA THR A 173 -1.22 -5.90 9.90
C THR A 173 -1.53 -5.49 8.47
N GLN A 174 -2.66 -4.82 8.28
CA GLN A 174 -3.08 -4.22 7.02
C GLN A 174 -3.49 -2.76 7.22
N ALA A 175 -3.36 -1.93 6.19
CA ALA A 175 -3.85 -0.56 6.22
C ALA A 175 -5.38 -0.51 5.99
N CYS A 176 -6.09 0.24 6.85
CA CYS A 176 -7.53 0.48 6.72
C CYS A 176 -7.85 1.83 6.08
N ASP A 177 -7.06 2.83 6.40
CA ASP A 177 -7.19 4.21 5.90
C ASP A 177 -5.85 4.92 6.01
N PHE A 178 -5.68 6.01 5.25
CA PHE A 178 -4.52 6.88 5.36
C PHE A 178 -4.89 8.31 4.96
N SER A 179 -4.03 9.26 5.32
CA SER A 179 -4.06 10.64 4.82
C SER A 179 -2.65 11.14 4.53
N LEU A 180 -2.53 12.06 3.58
CA LEU A 180 -1.29 12.78 3.31
C LEU A 180 -1.38 14.15 3.96
N HIS A 181 -0.32 14.53 4.67
CA HIS A 181 -0.22 15.79 5.38
C HIS A 181 0.99 16.58 4.90
N ARG A 182 0.84 17.91 4.89
CA ARG A 182 1.94 18.85 4.80
C ARG A 182 2.16 19.50 6.17
N GLU A 183 3.39 19.84 6.49
CA GLU A 183 3.72 20.50 7.75
C GLU A 183 3.75 22.00 7.59
N ASN A 184 2.95 22.71 8.38
CA ASN A 184 2.92 24.16 8.45
C ASN A 184 3.68 24.70 9.67
N SER A 185 4.67 23.95 10.17
CA SER A 185 5.47 24.29 11.35
C SER A 185 6.34 25.53 11.12
N LYS A 186 6.63 25.87 9.87
CA LYS A 186 7.34 27.08 9.46
C LYS A 186 6.48 27.90 8.50
N LYS A 187 6.67 29.23 8.53
CA LYS A 187 6.02 30.14 7.58
C LYS A 187 6.15 29.59 6.14
N ASN A 188 5.04 29.55 5.41
CA ASN A 188 5.01 29.08 4.02
C ASN A 188 5.41 27.62 3.81
N TYR A 189 5.09 26.70 4.74
CA TYR A 189 5.40 25.27 4.63
C TYR A 189 6.90 24.97 4.47
N GLY A 190 7.77 25.87 4.94
CA GLY A 190 9.22 25.77 4.77
C GLY A 190 9.72 25.99 3.34
N LEU A 191 8.88 26.50 2.44
CA LEU A 191 9.18 26.73 1.03
C LEU A 191 9.40 28.20 0.74
N THR A 192 10.33 28.52 -0.16
CA THR A 192 10.54 29.86 -0.71
C THR A 192 9.38 30.29 -1.60
N LYS A 193 9.23 31.60 -1.88
CA LYS A 193 8.22 32.10 -2.83
C LYS A 193 8.36 31.44 -4.22
N ARG A 194 9.61 31.29 -4.71
CA ARG A 194 9.91 30.66 -6.01
C ARG A 194 9.49 29.18 -6.05
N GLU A 195 9.74 28.43 -4.97
CA GLU A 195 9.33 27.02 -4.87
C GLU A 195 7.81 26.87 -4.85
N ARG A 196 7.10 27.73 -4.10
CA ARG A 196 5.63 27.72 -4.04
C ARG A 196 4.97 28.08 -5.38
N LEU A 197 5.55 29.01 -6.13
CA LEU A 197 5.05 29.36 -7.47
C LEU A 197 5.20 28.21 -8.50
N LYS A 198 6.07 27.24 -8.23
CA LYS A 198 6.20 26.04 -9.07
C LYS A 198 5.16 24.97 -8.77
N GLN A 199 4.50 25.06 -7.61
CA GLN A 199 3.51 24.03 -7.26
C GLN A 199 2.35 24.07 -8.24
N ARG A 200 1.90 22.87 -8.62
CA ARG A 200 0.68 22.74 -9.39
C ARG A 200 -0.49 23.20 -8.54
N GLY A 201 -1.26 24.12 -9.06
CA GLY A 201 -2.55 24.54 -8.52
C GLY A 201 -3.67 24.07 -9.44
N GLY A 202 -4.89 24.05 -8.95
CA GLY A 202 -6.06 23.73 -9.75
C GLY A 202 -7.36 24.08 -9.03
N SER A 203 -8.41 24.34 -9.82
CA SER A 203 -9.78 24.39 -9.30
C SER A 203 -10.27 22.95 -9.06
N HIS A 204 -10.78 22.69 -7.86
CA HIS A 204 -11.27 21.38 -7.47
C HIS A 204 -12.78 21.44 -7.17
N ASN A 205 -13.54 20.52 -7.74
CA ASN A 205 -14.96 20.42 -7.48
C ASN A 205 -15.18 19.81 -6.08
N SER A 206 -15.90 20.51 -5.21
CA SER A 206 -16.20 20.09 -3.85
C SER A 206 -17.04 18.81 -3.75
N GLU A 207 -17.74 18.43 -4.83
CA GLU A 207 -18.52 17.19 -4.89
C GLU A 207 -17.65 15.93 -5.15
N HIS A 208 -16.40 16.12 -5.56
CA HIS A 208 -15.53 15.00 -5.85
C HIS A 208 -14.82 14.46 -4.57
N PRO A 209 -14.63 13.14 -4.45
CA PRO A 209 -13.96 12.54 -3.29
C PRO A 209 -12.53 13.04 -3.04
N ASP A 210 -11.84 13.48 -4.07
CA ASP A 210 -10.48 14.03 -3.97
C ASP A 210 -10.42 15.37 -3.22
N PHE A 211 -11.50 16.13 -3.21
CA PHE A 211 -11.59 17.38 -2.45
C PHE A 211 -11.43 17.15 -0.95
N GLU A 212 -12.09 16.13 -0.39
CA GLU A 212 -11.93 15.76 1.02
C GLU A 212 -10.51 15.29 1.34
N ARG A 213 -9.84 14.62 0.39
CA ARG A 213 -8.43 14.22 0.53
C ARG A 213 -7.49 15.43 0.60
N ARG A 214 -7.79 16.49 -0.17
CA ARG A 214 -7.00 17.73 -0.14
C ARG A 214 -7.16 18.51 1.16
N LYS A 215 -8.36 18.52 1.73
CA LYS A 215 -8.58 19.12 3.06
C LYS A 215 -7.70 18.48 4.13
N GLU A 216 -7.47 17.17 4.05
CA GLU A 216 -6.63 16.45 5.00
C GLU A 216 -5.17 16.91 4.99
N LEU A 217 -4.68 17.53 3.89
CA LEU A 217 -3.32 18.06 3.84
C LEU A 217 -3.01 19.06 4.98
N ASP A 218 -3.99 19.87 5.34
CA ASP A 218 -3.87 20.94 6.35
C ASP A 218 -4.50 20.58 7.70
N MET A 219 -5.13 19.43 7.82
CA MET A 219 -5.66 18.94 9.09
C MET A 219 -4.54 18.49 10.01
N THR A 220 -4.78 18.55 11.33
CA THR A 220 -3.86 17.92 12.27
C THR A 220 -3.88 16.40 12.12
N LYS A 221 -2.75 15.76 12.40
CA LYS A 221 -2.68 14.28 12.38
C LYS A 221 -3.64 13.65 13.40
N LEU A 222 -3.89 14.31 14.53
CA LEU A 222 -4.80 13.84 15.57
C LEU A 222 -6.24 13.87 15.09
N ASP A 223 -6.70 14.96 14.47
CA ASP A 223 -8.05 15.05 13.90
C ASP A 223 -8.26 14.02 12.78
N SER A 224 -7.26 13.85 11.91
CA SER A 224 -7.30 12.86 10.85
C SER A 224 -7.37 11.44 11.40
N ALA A 225 -6.59 11.12 12.46
CA ALA A 225 -6.64 9.83 13.13
C ALA A 225 -8.04 9.51 13.72
N LEU A 226 -8.68 10.50 14.36
CA LEU A 226 -10.04 10.36 14.88
C LEU A 226 -11.06 10.12 13.77
N LEU A 227 -10.94 10.82 12.63
CA LEU A 227 -11.80 10.60 11.47
C LEU A 227 -11.58 9.21 10.85
N MET A 228 -10.33 8.73 10.76
CA MET A 228 -10.03 7.38 10.30
C MET A 228 -10.64 6.33 11.22
N LEU A 229 -10.48 6.48 12.53
CA LEU A 229 -11.08 5.58 13.52
C LEU A 229 -12.60 5.55 13.39
N LYS A 230 -13.25 6.72 13.27
CA LYS A 230 -14.69 6.84 13.06
C LYS A 230 -15.15 6.12 11.81
N ARG A 231 -14.39 6.23 10.69
CA ARG A 231 -14.69 5.53 9.43
C ARG A 231 -14.49 4.02 9.58
N ALA A 232 -13.43 3.57 10.25
CA ALA A 232 -13.17 2.15 10.51
C ALA A 232 -14.31 1.50 11.31
N ILE A 233 -14.76 2.15 12.39
CA ILE A 233 -15.89 1.69 13.21
C ILE A 233 -17.18 1.65 12.38
N ARG A 234 -17.46 2.68 11.59
CA ARG A 234 -18.63 2.71 10.67
C ARG A 234 -18.58 1.57 9.66
N ASN A 235 -17.42 1.19 9.18
CA ASN A 235 -17.19 0.05 8.30
C ASN A 235 -17.17 -1.29 9.06
N LYS A 236 -17.66 -1.31 10.31
CA LYS A 236 -17.78 -2.52 11.16
C LYS A 236 -16.45 -3.25 11.39
N ILE A 237 -15.32 -2.53 11.37
CA ILE A 237 -14.04 -3.05 11.81
C ILE A 237 -14.03 -3.04 13.34
N LYS A 238 -13.91 -4.21 13.95
CA LYS A 238 -13.95 -4.38 15.40
C LYS A 238 -12.54 -4.61 15.92
N ALA A 239 -12.08 -3.74 16.82
CA ALA A 239 -10.85 -3.91 17.58
C ALA A 239 -11.05 -3.29 18.96
N LYS A 240 -10.46 -3.89 19.97
CA LYS A 240 -10.61 -3.42 21.36
C LYS A 240 -9.66 -2.25 21.67
N TYR A 241 -8.50 -2.20 21.03
CA TYR A 241 -7.47 -1.21 21.34
C TYR A 241 -7.08 -0.40 20.12
N LEU A 242 -6.69 0.88 20.36
CA LEU A 242 -5.93 1.71 19.44
C LEU A 242 -4.52 1.87 20.02
N LEU A 243 -3.53 1.34 19.32
CA LEU A 243 -2.11 1.41 19.68
C LEU A 243 -1.47 2.62 18.99
N ALA A 244 -0.65 3.37 19.76
CA ALA A 244 0.05 4.52 19.22
C ALA A 244 1.41 4.74 19.95
N ASP A 245 2.29 5.49 19.28
CA ASP A 245 3.54 5.94 19.92
C ASP A 245 3.31 7.12 20.87
N SER A 246 4.38 7.60 21.51
CA SER A 246 4.32 8.69 22.47
C SER A 246 3.87 10.02 21.86
N TRP A 247 4.08 10.22 20.54
CA TRP A 247 3.67 11.45 19.87
C TRP A 247 2.15 11.65 19.90
N PHE A 248 1.36 10.54 19.86
CA PHE A 248 -0.10 10.60 19.90
C PHE A 248 -0.68 10.65 21.33
N SER A 249 0.13 10.52 22.39
CA SER A 249 -0.34 10.45 23.76
C SER A 249 -0.73 11.83 24.36
N TYR A 250 -1.59 12.57 23.63
CA TYR A 250 -2.21 13.79 24.14
C TYR A 250 -3.50 13.48 24.88
N ALA A 251 -3.71 14.17 26.00
CA ALA A 251 -4.88 13.95 26.87
C ALA A 251 -6.22 14.08 26.13
N GLU A 252 -6.37 15.13 25.33
CA GLU A 252 -7.58 15.36 24.54
C GLU A 252 -7.78 14.25 23.49
N PHE A 253 -6.73 13.83 22.82
CA PHE A 253 -6.82 12.75 21.84
C PHE A 253 -7.27 11.44 22.48
N ILE A 254 -6.70 11.09 23.65
CA ILE A 254 -7.09 9.89 24.41
C ILE A 254 -8.59 9.94 24.78
N LYS A 255 -9.07 11.09 25.26
CA LYS A 255 -10.48 11.32 25.57
C LYS A 255 -11.37 11.22 24.34
N ASP A 256 -10.96 11.82 23.23
CA ASP A 256 -11.73 11.83 21.99
C ASP A 256 -11.83 10.45 21.33
N ILE A 257 -10.85 9.57 21.49
CA ILE A 257 -10.93 8.17 21.09
C ILE A 257 -12.12 7.49 21.79
N LYS A 258 -12.24 7.64 23.10
CA LYS A 258 -13.37 7.08 23.87
C LYS A 258 -14.70 7.63 23.38
N LYS A 259 -14.78 8.94 23.18
CA LYS A 259 -15.98 9.62 22.66
C LYS A 259 -16.38 9.15 21.25
N VAL A 260 -15.43 9.12 20.30
CA VAL A 260 -15.68 8.73 18.91
C VAL A 260 -16.07 7.27 18.79
N SER A 261 -15.48 6.41 19.63
CA SER A 261 -15.75 4.97 19.64
C SER A 261 -16.95 4.59 20.52
N LYS A 262 -17.57 5.52 21.23
CA LYS A 262 -18.61 5.27 22.25
C LYS A 262 -18.13 4.20 23.25
N ASP A 263 -16.95 4.41 23.79
CA ASP A 263 -16.26 3.53 24.74
C ASP A 263 -15.90 2.11 24.24
N SER A 264 -16.11 1.80 22.96
CA SER A 264 -15.82 0.48 22.41
C SER A 264 -14.33 0.24 22.12
N VAL A 265 -13.51 1.29 22.05
CA VAL A 265 -12.07 1.21 21.81
C VAL A 265 -11.30 1.85 22.94
N ASP A 266 -10.34 1.13 23.48
CA ASP A 266 -9.40 1.63 24.48
C ASP A 266 -8.11 2.13 23.83
N TYR A 267 -7.57 3.22 24.38
CA TYR A 267 -6.25 3.69 24.02
C TYR A 267 -5.17 2.86 24.73
N LEU A 268 -4.08 2.55 24.04
CA LEU A 268 -2.88 1.96 24.63
C LEU A 268 -1.64 2.46 23.90
N GLY A 269 -0.78 3.20 24.59
CA GLY A 269 0.40 3.80 23.97
C GLY A 269 1.51 4.10 24.98
N ILE A 270 2.68 4.54 24.51
CA ILE A 270 3.72 5.09 25.38
C ILE A 270 3.31 6.50 25.79
N GLY A 271 3.36 6.76 27.09
CA GLY A 271 3.08 8.08 27.61
C GLY A 271 4.24 9.07 27.39
N ARG A 272 3.90 10.35 27.29
CA ARG A 272 4.88 11.44 27.13
C ARG A 272 5.53 11.79 28.46
N LYS A 273 6.83 11.96 28.46
CA LYS A 273 7.62 12.39 29.64
C LYS A 273 7.64 13.93 29.80
N ASP A 274 6.64 14.63 29.26
CA ASP A 274 6.53 16.07 29.31
C ASP A 274 5.88 16.59 30.63
N ALA A 275 5.46 17.87 30.62
CA ALA A 275 4.81 18.53 31.74
C ALA A 275 3.33 18.12 31.95
N ALA A 276 2.82 17.12 31.23
CA ALA A 276 1.45 16.62 31.39
C ALA A 276 1.21 16.19 32.85
N ARG A 277 0.07 16.60 33.40
CA ARG A 277 -0.29 16.31 34.79
C ARG A 277 -1.38 15.24 34.87
N TYR A 278 -1.09 14.21 35.64
CA TYR A 278 -1.99 13.11 35.93
C TYR A 278 -2.53 13.30 37.38
N LYS A 279 -3.84 13.32 37.54
CA LYS A 279 -4.47 13.45 38.86
C LYS A 279 -4.47 12.09 39.56
N VAL A 280 -3.59 11.92 40.54
CA VAL A 280 -3.52 10.74 41.44
C VAL A 280 -4.10 11.15 42.79
N ASN A 281 -5.19 10.50 43.19
CA ASN A 281 -5.92 10.85 44.41
C ASN A 281 -6.28 12.35 44.51
N GLY A 282 -6.72 12.93 43.42
CA GLY A 282 -7.13 14.34 43.33
C GLY A 282 -5.98 15.34 43.09
N VAL A 283 -4.72 14.92 43.24
CA VAL A 283 -3.55 15.80 43.14
C VAL A 283 -2.85 15.58 41.79
N GLY A 284 -2.55 16.67 41.07
CA GLY A 284 -1.90 16.65 39.74
C GLY A 284 -0.38 16.46 39.83
N TRP A 285 0.13 15.36 39.30
CA TRP A 285 1.55 14.99 39.28
C TRP A 285 2.08 14.84 37.87
N THR A 286 3.31 15.31 37.63
CA THR A 286 4.05 14.96 36.41
C THR A 286 4.54 13.50 36.46
N PRO A 287 4.85 12.86 35.32
CA PRO A 287 5.42 11.50 35.31
C PRO A 287 6.67 11.38 36.20
N ARG A 288 7.54 12.38 36.19
CA ARG A 288 8.75 12.42 37.02
C ARG A 288 8.41 12.38 38.51
N GLN A 289 7.47 13.21 38.96
CA GLN A 289 7.02 13.24 40.39
C GLN A 289 6.36 11.93 40.78
N ILE A 290 5.62 11.29 39.89
CA ILE A 290 5.02 9.96 40.13
C ILE A 290 6.14 8.92 40.34
N ILE A 291 7.17 8.92 39.49
CA ILE A 291 8.32 8.01 39.60
C ILE A 291 9.03 8.21 40.92
N GLU A 292 9.35 9.45 41.29
CA GLU A 292 10.05 9.78 42.54
C GLU A 292 9.30 9.27 43.80
N ARG A 293 7.96 9.37 43.80
CA ARG A 293 7.12 8.95 44.94
C ARG A 293 6.86 7.46 45.02
N HIS A 294 6.68 6.80 43.86
CA HIS A 294 6.13 5.44 43.85
C HIS A 294 7.16 4.36 43.54
N SER A 295 8.28 4.70 42.86
CA SER A 295 9.25 3.70 42.41
C SER A 295 9.89 2.91 43.56
N ARG A 296 10.10 3.54 44.71
CA ARG A 296 10.74 2.87 45.89
C ARG A 296 9.79 1.92 46.62
N VAL A 297 8.48 2.14 46.57
CA VAL A 297 7.49 1.44 47.42
C VAL A 297 6.68 0.40 46.65
N ARG A 298 6.46 0.59 45.36
CA ARG A 298 5.51 -0.18 44.58
C ARG A 298 6.11 -1.02 43.45
N THR A 299 7.43 -0.97 43.29
CA THR A 299 8.11 -1.68 42.17
C THR A 299 8.03 -3.19 42.34
N LYS A 300 7.60 -3.86 41.29
CA LYS A 300 7.58 -5.32 41.14
C LYS A 300 8.56 -5.71 40.04
N ARG A 301 9.11 -6.92 40.12
CA ARG A 301 9.94 -7.49 39.06
C ARG A 301 9.12 -8.43 38.19
N ASN A 302 9.34 -8.37 36.90
CA ASN A 302 8.81 -9.32 35.93
C ASN A 302 9.99 -10.01 35.21
N ALA A 303 10.18 -11.30 35.54
CA ALA A 303 11.29 -12.09 34.99
C ALA A 303 11.14 -12.34 33.47
N LYS A 304 9.89 -12.54 33.00
CA LYS A 304 9.60 -12.81 31.60
C LYS A 304 10.11 -11.70 30.65
N TYR A 305 10.01 -10.44 31.09
CA TYR A 305 10.42 -9.28 30.29
C TYR A 305 11.70 -8.61 30.81
N SER A 306 12.37 -9.20 31.78
CA SER A 306 13.58 -8.65 32.40
C SER A 306 13.43 -7.18 32.80
N CYS A 307 12.30 -6.82 33.39
CA CYS A 307 11.96 -5.45 33.74
C CYS A 307 11.42 -5.32 35.19
N GLU A 308 11.52 -4.10 35.66
CA GLU A 308 10.84 -3.64 36.88
C GLU A 308 9.67 -2.75 36.45
N TYR A 309 8.55 -2.88 37.15
CA TYR A 309 7.36 -2.07 36.86
C TYR A 309 6.56 -1.74 38.12
N PHE A 310 5.78 -0.66 38.05
CA PHE A 310 4.74 -0.34 39.03
C PHE A 310 3.54 0.27 38.32
N ILE A 311 2.38 0.23 38.98
CA ILE A 311 1.10 0.59 38.40
C ILE A 311 0.52 1.79 39.17
N VAL A 312 0.03 2.78 38.42
CA VAL A 312 -0.70 3.93 38.94
C VAL A 312 -2.02 4.08 38.25
N ARG A 313 -3.13 4.18 38.99
CA ARG A 313 -4.44 4.57 38.48
C ARG A 313 -4.63 6.05 38.72
N CYS A 314 -5.04 6.79 37.70
CA CYS A 314 -5.17 8.25 37.76
C CYS A 314 -6.17 8.73 36.70
N THR A 315 -6.37 10.03 36.61
CA THR A 315 -7.14 10.65 35.53
C THR A 315 -6.29 11.67 34.81
N ILE A 316 -6.52 11.78 33.46
CA ILE A 316 -5.97 12.85 32.61
C ILE A 316 -7.14 13.54 31.91
N HIS A 317 -7.32 14.86 32.10
CA HIS A 317 -8.48 15.62 31.60
C HIS A 317 -9.83 14.90 31.88
N ASP A 318 -9.98 14.41 33.11
CA ASP A 318 -11.13 13.67 33.65
C ASP A 318 -11.38 12.30 32.97
N CYS A 319 -10.49 11.85 32.08
CA CYS A 319 -10.50 10.51 31.53
C CYS A 319 -9.71 9.56 32.45
N PRO A 320 -10.33 8.47 32.97
CA PRO A 320 -9.61 7.48 33.78
C PRO A 320 -8.55 6.77 32.91
N VAL A 321 -7.33 6.68 33.45
CA VAL A 321 -6.23 5.99 32.80
C VAL A 321 -5.41 5.19 33.82
N LYS A 322 -4.81 4.12 33.31
CA LYS A 322 -3.89 3.26 34.02
C LYS A 322 -2.50 3.42 33.42
N LEU A 323 -1.53 3.71 34.29
CA LEU A 323 -0.14 3.90 33.89
C LEU A 323 0.66 2.70 34.37
N PHE A 324 1.44 2.11 33.46
CA PHE A 324 2.43 1.09 33.77
C PHE A 324 3.81 1.71 33.58
N PHE A 325 4.47 2.11 34.66
CA PHE A 325 5.85 2.57 34.65
C PHE A 325 6.77 1.36 34.52
N ILE A 326 7.72 1.41 33.61
CA ILE A 326 8.57 0.27 33.24
C ILE A 326 10.02 0.74 33.18
N ARG A 327 10.92 -0.07 33.70
CA ARG A 327 12.36 0.11 33.59
C ARG A 327 13.04 -1.24 33.38
N ASN A 328 14.02 -1.33 32.50
CA ASN A 328 14.85 -2.53 32.39
C ASN A 328 15.61 -2.75 33.70
N ILE A 329 15.83 -4.00 34.13
CA ILE A 329 16.48 -4.33 35.41
C ILE A 329 17.83 -3.60 35.56
N ASN A 330 18.61 -3.48 34.47
CA ASN A 330 19.89 -2.78 34.43
C ASN A 330 19.79 -1.35 33.92
N GLY A 331 18.57 -0.86 33.65
CA GLY A 331 18.30 0.46 33.06
C GLY A 331 18.18 1.54 34.11
N ARG A 332 18.55 2.77 33.80
CA ARG A 332 18.39 3.94 34.64
C ARG A 332 17.08 4.69 34.39
N GLU A 333 16.55 4.60 33.19
CA GLU A 333 15.40 5.39 32.75
C GLU A 333 14.08 4.64 32.85
N TRP A 334 13.07 5.31 33.41
CA TRP A 334 11.70 4.87 33.41
C TRP A 334 10.99 5.35 32.13
N SER A 335 10.24 4.47 31.49
CA SER A 335 9.20 4.78 30.51
C SER A 335 7.85 4.36 31.07
N PHE A 336 6.74 4.70 30.41
CA PHE A 336 5.46 4.19 30.86
C PHE A 336 4.49 3.99 29.71
N ILE A 337 3.69 2.94 29.83
CA ILE A 337 2.53 2.68 28.98
C ILE A 337 1.32 3.34 29.65
N ILE A 338 0.51 4.04 28.86
CA ILE A 338 -0.77 4.61 29.25
C ILE A 338 -1.91 3.89 28.56
N THR A 339 -2.97 3.56 29.28
CA THR A 339 -4.17 2.93 28.71
C THR A 339 -5.44 3.41 29.40
N THR A 340 -6.55 3.41 28.66
CA THR A 340 -7.89 3.66 29.19
C THR A 340 -8.57 2.37 29.71
N ASP A 341 -8.02 1.19 29.39
CA ASP A 341 -8.51 -0.09 29.96
C ASP A 341 -8.01 -0.25 31.39
N MET A 342 -8.91 0.01 32.36
CA MET A 342 -8.59 -0.08 33.78
C MET A 342 -8.39 -1.51 34.28
N ASN A 343 -8.79 -2.53 33.49
CA ASN A 343 -8.76 -3.94 33.88
C ASN A 343 -7.58 -4.72 33.31
N ILE A 344 -6.92 -4.21 32.27
CA ILE A 344 -5.80 -4.89 31.60
C ILE A 344 -4.65 -5.15 32.59
N SER A 345 -4.01 -6.34 32.51
CA SER A 345 -2.79 -6.66 33.27
C SER A 345 -1.56 -5.99 32.65
N PHE A 346 -0.46 -5.92 33.40
CA PHE A 346 0.81 -5.41 32.89
C PHE A 346 1.32 -6.23 31.72
N GLU A 347 1.34 -7.55 31.85
CA GLU A 347 1.83 -8.49 30.85
C GLU A 347 1.09 -8.31 29.53
N LYS A 348 -0.25 -8.27 29.61
CA LYS A 348 -1.08 -8.09 28.43
C LYS A 348 -0.90 -6.73 27.78
N ALA A 349 -0.80 -5.66 28.56
CA ALA A 349 -0.54 -4.31 28.04
C ALA A 349 0.83 -4.23 27.34
N TYR A 350 1.84 -4.86 27.94
CA TYR A 350 3.19 -4.91 27.39
C TYR A 350 3.22 -5.69 26.06
N GLU A 351 2.64 -6.89 26.02
CA GLU A 351 2.55 -7.72 24.81
C GLU A 351 1.77 -7.04 23.66
N LEU A 352 0.62 -6.45 23.99
CA LEU A 352 -0.17 -5.70 23.00
C LEU A 352 0.60 -4.51 22.45
N TYR A 353 1.34 -3.78 23.29
CA TYR A 353 2.13 -2.65 22.82
C TYR A 353 3.21 -3.08 21.81
N GLN A 354 3.78 -4.29 21.94
CA GLN A 354 4.74 -4.82 20.97
C GLN A 354 4.13 -4.95 19.56
N VAL A 355 2.82 -5.21 19.47
CA VAL A 355 2.12 -5.32 18.17
C VAL A 355 2.19 -4.00 17.39
N ARG A 356 2.31 -2.85 18.05
CA ARG A 356 2.49 -1.54 17.39
C ARG A 356 3.61 -1.54 16.35
N TRP A 357 4.72 -2.24 16.63
CA TRP A 357 5.86 -2.32 15.72
C TRP A 357 5.50 -2.86 14.33
N THR A 358 4.44 -3.62 14.21
CA THR A 358 4.04 -4.22 12.94
C THR A 358 3.63 -3.20 11.87
N ILE A 359 3.24 -1.96 12.25
CA ILE A 359 2.97 -0.90 11.27
C ILE A 359 4.27 -0.35 10.66
N GLU A 360 5.37 -0.33 11.43
CA GLU A 360 6.70 0.05 10.92
C GLU A 360 7.21 -0.99 9.91
N VAL A 361 6.94 -2.28 10.18
CA VAL A 361 7.21 -3.37 9.24
C VAL A 361 6.39 -3.18 7.95
N LEU A 362 5.10 -2.87 8.05
CA LEU A 362 4.25 -2.54 6.90
C LEU A 362 4.84 -1.38 6.07
N PHE A 363 5.28 -0.29 6.72
CA PHE A 363 5.92 0.82 6.00
C PHE A 363 7.22 0.40 5.31
N LYS A 364 8.05 -0.38 5.99
CA LYS A 364 9.30 -0.91 5.43
C LYS A 364 9.02 -1.77 4.19
N GLU A 365 8.11 -2.71 4.28
CA GLU A 365 7.72 -3.60 3.19
C GLU A 365 7.13 -2.83 2.00
N CYS A 366 6.21 -1.89 2.27
CA CYS A 366 5.64 -1.03 1.23
C CYS A 366 6.70 -0.17 0.51
N LYS A 367 7.69 0.36 1.24
CA LYS A 367 8.77 1.14 0.65
C LYS A 367 9.76 0.27 -0.12
N GLN A 368 10.11 -0.89 0.42
CA GLN A 368 11.12 -1.78 -0.13
C GLN A 368 10.62 -2.53 -1.36
N TYR A 369 9.43 -3.14 -1.28
CA TYR A 369 8.92 -4.02 -2.33
C TYR A 369 7.95 -3.34 -3.29
N PHE A 370 7.14 -2.38 -2.83
CA PHE A 370 6.06 -1.81 -3.63
C PHE A 370 6.26 -0.33 -3.96
N ASN A 371 7.48 0.20 -3.77
CA ASN A 371 7.85 1.55 -4.17
C ASN A 371 6.98 2.67 -3.53
N LEU A 372 6.50 2.50 -2.29
CA LEU A 372 5.75 3.53 -1.56
C LEU A 372 6.56 4.84 -1.52
N GLY A 373 5.95 5.94 -1.96
CA GLY A 373 6.57 7.25 -2.00
C GLY A 373 7.35 7.55 -3.28
N LYS A 374 7.56 6.60 -4.19
CA LYS A 374 8.32 6.80 -5.44
C LYS A 374 7.52 7.41 -6.59
N CYS A 375 6.20 7.59 -6.44
CA CYS A 375 5.39 8.31 -7.42
C CYS A 375 5.87 9.77 -7.54
N GLN A 376 6.22 10.18 -8.76
CA GLN A 376 6.72 11.53 -9.06
C GLN A 376 5.68 12.41 -9.79
N SER A 377 4.42 12.00 -9.77
CA SER A 377 3.35 12.80 -10.36
C SER A 377 3.17 14.13 -9.63
N GLU A 378 2.93 15.19 -10.40
CA GLU A 378 2.60 16.51 -9.87
C GLU A 378 1.17 16.59 -9.34
N HIS A 379 0.29 15.70 -9.77
CA HIS A 379 -1.10 15.67 -9.37
C HIS A 379 -1.31 14.97 -8.02
N PHE A 380 -1.99 15.63 -7.10
CA PHE A 380 -2.30 15.07 -5.80
C PHE A 380 -3.14 13.78 -5.89
N ASN A 381 -4.09 13.71 -6.84
CA ASN A 381 -4.91 12.51 -7.04
C ASN A 381 -4.08 11.29 -7.40
N GLU A 382 -3.03 11.44 -8.21
CA GLU A 382 -2.13 10.34 -8.54
C GLU A 382 -1.28 9.91 -7.35
N GLN A 383 -0.91 10.84 -6.46
CA GLN A 383 -0.24 10.51 -5.19
C GLN A 383 -1.15 9.67 -4.29
N ILE A 384 -2.42 10.06 -4.15
CA ILE A 384 -3.42 9.29 -3.39
C ILE A 384 -3.69 7.92 -4.02
N ALA A 385 -3.85 7.87 -5.34
CA ALA A 385 -4.09 6.63 -6.08
C ALA A 385 -2.92 5.65 -5.92
N ASP A 386 -1.68 6.11 -6.11
CA ASP A 386 -0.47 5.30 -5.99
C ASP A 386 -0.31 4.74 -4.58
N CYS A 387 -0.43 5.57 -3.54
CA CYS A 387 -0.41 5.12 -2.15
C CYS A 387 -1.50 4.08 -1.87
N THR A 388 -2.72 4.30 -2.37
CA THR A 388 -3.83 3.35 -2.20
C THR A 388 -3.50 2.01 -2.83
N ILE A 389 -3.01 2.01 -4.07
CA ILE A 389 -2.72 0.77 -4.80
C ILE A 389 -1.54 0.02 -4.16
N VAL A 390 -0.53 0.73 -3.66
CA VAL A 390 0.57 0.14 -2.88
C VAL A 390 0.02 -0.58 -1.65
N LEU A 391 -0.82 0.07 -0.85
CA LEU A 391 -1.40 -0.53 0.36
C LEU A 391 -2.31 -1.73 0.04
N ILE A 392 -3.08 -1.67 -1.06
CA ILE A 392 -3.89 -2.79 -1.53
C ILE A 392 -2.99 -3.95 -1.97
N THR A 393 -1.91 -3.67 -2.70
CA THR A 393 -0.97 -4.70 -3.15
C THR A 393 -0.30 -5.38 -1.95
N HIS A 394 0.13 -4.61 -0.95
CA HIS A 394 0.65 -5.16 0.30
C HIS A 394 -0.37 -6.08 0.99
N THR A 395 -1.64 -5.63 1.10
CA THR A 395 -2.71 -6.43 1.70
C THR A 395 -2.93 -7.76 0.97
N LEU A 396 -2.88 -7.76 -0.37
CA LEU A 396 -3.02 -8.97 -1.18
C LEU A 396 -1.87 -9.94 -0.99
N ILE A 397 -0.63 -9.44 -1.02
CA ILE A 397 0.56 -10.28 -0.84
C ILE A 397 0.63 -10.82 0.59
N SER A 398 0.25 -10.02 1.58
CA SER A 398 0.15 -10.46 2.98
C SER A 398 -0.91 -11.55 3.16
N LEU A 399 -2.04 -11.46 2.44
CA LEU A 399 -3.07 -12.49 2.44
C LEU A 399 -2.54 -13.80 1.82
N GLU A 400 -1.84 -13.71 0.70
CA GLU A 400 -1.22 -14.87 0.05
C GLU A 400 -0.17 -15.52 0.94
N ASN A 401 0.73 -14.71 1.52
CA ASN A 401 1.75 -15.19 2.46
C ASN A 401 1.15 -15.90 3.69
N ARG A 402 -0.05 -15.49 4.13
CA ARG A 402 -0.73 -16.12 5.27
C ARG A 402 -1.21 -17.54 4.99
N PHE A 403 -1.61 -17.83 3.76
CA PHE A 403 -2.15 -19.12 3.33
C PHE A 403 -1.16 -19.97 2.54
N ALA A 404 -0.01 -19.44 2.17
CA ALA A 404 1.08 -20.12 1.52
C ALA A 404 2.20 -20.45 2.53
N ASN A 405 3.04 -21.44 2.19
CA ASN A 405 4.15 -21.87 3.06
C ASN A 405 5.42 -21.03 2.84
N TYR A 406 5.30 -19.70 2.86
CA TYR A 406 6.45 -18.81 2.79
C TYR A 406 6.86 -18.33 4.18
N GLU A 407 8.15 -18.34 4.46
CA GLU A 407 8.68 -17.83 5.73
C GLU A 407 8.57 -16.31 5.82
N THR A 408 8.74 -15.62 4.69
CA THR A 408 8.74 -14.16 4.64
C THR A 408 7.97 -13.62 3.45
N LEU A 409 7.41 -12.42 3.58
CA LEU A 409 6.79 -11.68 2.49
C LEU A 409 7.78 -11.39 1.36
N GLY A 410 9.07 -11.18 1.69
CA GLY A 410 10.14 -10.98 0.72
C GLY A 410 10.35 -12.20 -0.19
N GLY A 411 10.35 -13.41 0.36
CA GLY A 411 10.46 -14.64 -0.42
C GLY A 411 9.33 -14.81 -1.42
N LEU A 412 8.09 -14.58 -0.98
CA LEU A 412 6.92 -14.58 -1.85
C LEU A 412 7.01 -13.50 -2.94
N PHE A 413 7.50 -12.31 -2.60
CA PHE A 413 7.67 -11.22 -3.58
C PHE A 413 8.64 -11.59 -4.70
N VAL A 414 9.79 -12.18 -4.37
CA VAL A 414 10.77 -12.63 -5.37
C VAL A 414 10.17 -13.69 -6.29
N GLU A 415 9.46 -14.67 -5.76
CA GLU A 415 8.80 -15.68 -6.58
C GLU A 415 7.78 -15.09 -7.53
N ILE A 416 6.94 -14.15 -7.07
CA ILE A 416 5.97 -13.44 -7.91
C ILE A 416 6.68 -12.64 -9.00
N GLU A 417 7.79 -11.96 -8.68
CA GLU A 417 8.59 -11.21 -9.66
C GLU A 417 9.17 -12.12 -10.73
N ASP A 418 9.69 -13.29 -10.36
CA ASP A 418 10.21 -14.29 -11.27
C ASP A 418 9.11 -14.86 -12.18
N GLN A 419 7.95 -15.22 -11.62
CA GLN A 419 6.81 -15.70 -12.40
C GLN A 419 6.32 -14.64 -13.40
N LEU A 420 6.25 -13.36 -13.00
CA LEU A 420 5.93 -12.25 -13.89
C LEU A 420 7.00 -12.05 -14.97
N THR A 421 8.25 -12.35 -14.68
CA THR A 421 9.35 -12.26 -15.66
C THR A 421 9.19 -13.34 -16.72
N ILE A 422 8.93 -14.57 -16.34
CA ILE A 422 8.67 -15.68 -17.25
C ILE A 422 7.44 -15.38 -18.13
N MET A 423 6.35 -14.90 -17.51
CA MET A 423 5.14 -14.52 -18.25
C MET A 423 5.41 -13.42 -19.28
N THR A 424 6.19 -12.37 -18.93
CA THR A 424 6.58 -11.31 -19.86
C THR A 424 7.43 -11.81 -21.00
N LEU A 425 8.35 -12.72 -20.75
CA LEU A 425 9.18 -13.34 -21.80
C LEU A 425 8.32 -14.11 -22.80
N TRP A 426 7.42 -14.96 -22.32
CA TRP A 426 6.47 -15.70 -23.15
C TRP A 426 5.59 -14.79 -24.01
N GLN A 427 5.08 -13.72 -23.45
CA GLN A 427 4.27 -12.75 -24.20
C GLN A 427 5.09 -12.05 -25.30
N ARG A 428 6.36 -11.73 -25.06
CA ARG A 428 7.26 -11.17 -26.09
C ARG A 428 7.51 -12.17 -27.22
N ILE A 429 7.78 -13.42 -26.87
CA ILE A 429 7.95 -14.51 -27.86
C ILE A 429 6.69 -14.65 -28.71
N LEU A 430 5.52 -14.67 -28.07
CA LEU A 430 4.26 -14.79 -28.78
C LEU A 430 4.00 -13.58 -29.69
N ALA A 431 4.26 -12.34 -29.23
CA ALA A 431 4.12 -11.14 -30.03
C ALA A 431 5.02 -11.21 -31.27
N LEU A 432 6.25 -11.72 -31.09
CA LEU A 432 7.16 -11.93 -32.20
C LEU A 432 6.60 -12.97 -33.19
N ILE A 433 6.11 -14.10 -32.70
CA ILE A 433 5.48 -15.14 -33.53
C ILE A 433 4.28 -14.57 -34.28
N ILE A 434 3.40 -13.81 -33.64
CA ILE A 434 2.23 -13.18 -34.29
C ILE A 434 2.67 -12.19 -35.38
N LYS A 435 3.72 -11.39 -35.14
CA LYS A 435 4.29 -10.48 -36.17
C LYS A 435 4.84 -11.25 -37.37
N ILE A 436 5.55 -12.34 -37.11
CA ILE A 436 6.08 -13.20 -38.18
C ILE A 436 4.93 -13.80 -38.97
N ILE A 437 3.91 -14.37 -38.31
CA ILE A 437 2.72 -14.93 -38.98
C ILE A 437 1.99 -13.89 -39.83
N LYS A 438 1.82 -12.65 -39.31
CA LYS A 438 1.20 -11.55 -40.07
C LYS A 438 2.03 -11.15 -41.30
N ALA A 439 3.35 -11.11 -41.15
CA ALA A 439 4.24 -10.82 -42.28
C ALA A 439 4.16 -11.91 -43.36
N ILE A 440 4.17 -13.17 -42.99
CA ILE A 440 4.02 -14.31 -43.90
C ILE A 440 2.66 -14.28 -44.57
N SER A 441 1.56 -14.06 -43.84
CA SER A 441 0.21 -13.94 -44.37
C SER A 441 0.13 -12.86 -45.46
N LYS A 442 0.78 -11.70 -45.22
CA LYS A 442 0.84 -10.60 -46.18
C LYS A 442 1.65 -10.96 -47.43
N LEU A 443 2.74 -11.70 -47.31
CA LEU A 443 3.60 -12.12 -48.40
C LEU A 443 2.95 -13.19 -49.30
N ILE A 444 2.23 -14.13 -48.68
CA ILE A 444 1.62 -15.27 -49.39
C ILE A 444 0.20 -14.91 -49.87
N GLY A 445 -0.40 -13.83 -49.37
CA GLY A 445 -1.78 -13.43 -49.69
C GLY A 445 -2.85 -14.34 -49.06
N GLU A 446 -2.48 -15.21 -48.12
CA GLU A 446 -3.42 -16.11 -47.46
C GLU A 446 -3.92 -15.53 -46.13
N PRO A 447 -5.20 -15.82 -45.73
CA PRO A 447 -5.71 -15.45 -44.42
C PRO A 447 -4.86 -16.04 -43.29
N ILE A 448 -4.65 -15.25 -42.21
CA ILE A 448 -3.82 -15.64 -41.05
C ILE A 448 -4.25 -16.99 -40.44
N PHE A 449 -5.54 -17.28 -40.46
CA PHE A 449 -6.10 -18.53 -39.92
C PHE A 449 -5.64 -19.77 -40.68
N GLU A 450 -5.71 -19.73 -42.02
CA GLU A 450 -5.25 -20.82 -42.86
C GLU A 450 -3.74 -21.03 -42.79
N LEU A 451 -2.99 -19.95 -42.64
CA LEU A 451 -1.56 -20.01 -42.47
C LEU A 451 -1.18 -20.68 -41.16
N VAL A 452 -1.85 -20.32 -40.03
CA VAL A 452 -1.63 -20.94 -38.73
C VAL A 452 -1.98 -22.43 -38.77
N ARG A 453 -3.08 -22.78 -39.41
CA ARG A 453 -3.50 -24.18 -39.58
C ARG A 453 -2.47 -24.99 -40.35
N ARG A 454 -1.91 -24.45 -41.42
CA ARG A 454 -0.82 -25.07 -42.17
C ARG A 454 0.45 -25.21 -41.36
N LEU A 455 0.87 -24.18 -40.64
CA LEU A 455 2.08 -24.23 -39.79
C LEU A 455 2.01 -25.29 -38.70
N ILE A 456 0.82 -25.53 -38.13
CA ILE A 456 0.60 -26.58 -37.10
C ILE A 456 0.73 -28.00 -37.73
N VAL A 457 0.41 -28.16 -38.99
CA VAL A 457 0.44 -29.46 -39.68
C VAL A 457 1.76 -29.72 -40.42
N MET A 458 2.57 -28.68 -40.66
CA MET A 458 3.87 -28.77 -41.34
C MET A 458 4.89 -29.61 -40.57
N ASN A 459 5.63 -30.42 -41.30
CA ASN A 459 6.78 -31.13 -40.74
C ASN A 459 8.02 -30.20 -40.60
N TYR A 460 9.04 -30.64 -39.85
CA TYR A 460 10.23 -29.85 -39.55
C TYR A 460 10.98 -29.36 -40.82
N GLY A 461 11.00 -30.16 -41.90
CA GLY A 461 11.69 -29.79 -43.16
C GLY A 461 11.02 -28.65 -43.89
N GLU A 462 9.70 -28.67 -43.94
CA GLU A 462 8.88 -27.59 -44.53
C GLU A 462 8.95 -26.30 -43.73
N LEU A 463 8.94 -26.37 -42.37
CA LEU A 463 9.18 -25.23 -41.50
C LEU A 463 10.55 -24.60 -41.69
N LYS A 464 11.60 -25.39 -41.87
CA LYS A 464 12.97 -24.92 -42.12
C LYS A 464 13.11 -24.22 -43.44
N SER A 465 12.49 -24.71 -44.52
CA SER A 465 12.49 -24.06 -45.83
C SER A 465 11.75 -22.71 -45.82
N LEU A 466 10.59 -22.67 -45.14
CA LEU A 466 9.82 -21.43 -44.92
C LEU A 466 10.64 -20.37 -44.15
N PHE A 467 11.35 -20.80 -43.12
CA PHE A 467 12.21 -19.93 -42.31
C PHE A 467 13.38 -19.35 -43.11
N ASN A 468 13.94 -20.10 -44.03
CA ASN A 468 15.01 -19.64 -44.90
C ASN A 468 14.52 -18.59 -45.94
N ILE A 469 13.30 -18.75 -46.46
CA ILE A 469 12.67 -17.77 -47.37
C ILE A 469 12.44 -16.44 -46.61
N ILE A 470 11.87 -16.50 -45.40
CA ILE A 470 11.63 -15.32 -44.58
C ILE A 470 12.94 -14.60 -44.21
N LYS A 471 13.99 -15.35 -43.92
CA LYS A 471 15.29 -14.79 -43.60
C LYS A 471 15.93 -14.06 -44.79
N SER A 472 15.74 -14.56 -46.01
CA SER A 472 16.20 -13.91 -47.22
C SER A 472 15.45 -12.60 -47.50
N GLU A 473 14.16 -12.55 -47.29
CA GLU A 473 13.31 -11.37 -47.47
C GLU A 473 13.59 -10.29 -46.41
N LEU A 474 13.71 -10.67 -45.14
CA LEU A 474 14.05 -9.73 -44.04
C LEU A 474 15.45 -9.11 -44.23
N ASN A 475 16.42 -9.87 -44.75
CA ASN A 475 17.74 -9.32 -45.10
C ASN A 475 17.71 -8.37 -46.30
N PHE A 476 16.73 -8.48 -47.17
CA PHE A 476 16.53 -7.57 -48.31
C PHE A 476 15.97 -6.21 -47.82
N GLU A 477 15.00 -6.19 -46.90
CA GLU A 477 14.46 -4.96 -46.34
C GLU A 477 15.51 -4.19 -45.51
N THR A 478 16.35 -4.87 -44.75
CA THR A 478 17.44 -4.21 -44.00
C THR A 478 18.52 -3.60 -44.90
N LYS A 479 18.74 -4.14 -46.10
CA LYS A 479 19.63 -3.52 -47.09
C LYS A 479 19.03 -2.29 -47.76
N ILE A 480 17.73 -2.22 -47.92
CA ILE A 480 17.03 -1.05 -48.48
C ILE A 480 16.98 0.12 -47.51
N THR A 481 16.70 -0.16 -46.21
CA THR A 481 16.69 0.87 -45.15
C THR A 481 18.08 1.46 -44.88
N ASN A 482 19.14 0.67 -45.00
CA ASN A 482 20.51 1.19 -44.84
C ASN A 482 21.03 1.98 -46.04
N LYS A 483 20.42 1.85 -47.24
CA LYS A 483 20.77 2.67 -48.42
C LYS A 483 20.08 4.04 -48.40
N SER A 484 18.94 4.20 -47.73
CA SER A 484 18.22 5.48 -47.64
C SER A 484 18.71 6.41 -46.55
N VAL A 485 19.61 5.95 -45.64
CA VAL A 485 20.18 6.77 -44.53
C VAL A 485 21.56 7.34 -44.92
N VAL A 486 22.15 6.95 -46.04
CA VAL A 486 23.48 7.43 -46.51
C VAL A 486 23.38 8.52 -47.56
N THR A 487 22.18 8.93 -47.99
CA THR A 487 21.97 10.00 -48.99
C THR A 487 20.91 11.01 -48.51
N SER A 488 21.11 11.59 -47.32
CA SER A 488 20.45 12.86 -46.97
C SER A 488 21.30 13.61 -45.97
#